data_a3f4f2e3b0924d526ed7d0307e865573
#
_entry.id   a3f4f2e3b0924d526ed7d0307e865573
#
_cell.length_a   1.000
_cell.length_b   1.000
_cell.length_c   1.000
_cell.angle_alpha   90.00
_cell.angle_beta   90.00
_cell.angle_gamma   90.00
#
_symmetry.space_group_name_H-M   'P 1'
#
loop_
_entity.id
_entity.type
_entity.pdbx_description
1 polymer ?
#
loop_
_entity_poly.entity_id
_entity_poly.type
_entity_poly.pdbx_seq_one_letter_code
_entity_poly.pdbx_strand_id
1 'polypeptide(L)'
;MADGDHNADLRRLIRTIPDHPKPGIQFRDITTLLLDPVGLATATERMLASVEGPVDLVAGIEARGFVFAPALALALGAGVLLIRKDGKLPGATIAEDYELEYGVDRIAIHVDACAPGARVLLVDDLIATGGTARAAVRLLRKAGARVTQANFVIDLPELGGADALRAEGITVSALVAFDGH
;
A
#
# COMPACT_ATOMS: atom_id res chain seq x y z
N MET A 1 16.21 25.59 -8.36
CA MET A 1 16.89 24.34 -8.78
C MET A 1 15.82 23.27 -8.73
N ALA A 2 15.49 22.64 -9.85
CA ALA A 2 14.50 21.58 -9.87
C ALA A 2 15.01 20.47 -8.94
N ASP A 3 14.21 20.09 -7.95
CA ASP A 3 14.42 18.87 -7.15
C ASP A 3 14.48 17.71 -8.15
N GLY A 4 15.69 17.23 -8.40
CA GLY A 4 15.89 16.08 -9.27
C GLY A 4 15.10 14.93 -8.67
N ASP A 5 14.27 14.27 -9.48
CA ASP A 5 13.45 13.13 -9.09
C ASP A 5 14.34 12.09 -8.37
N HIS A 6 14.34 12.15 -7.04
CA HIS A 6 15.23 11.34 -6.17
C HIS A 6 15.07 9.83 -6.44
N ASN A 7 13.95 9.42 -7.06
CA ASN A 7 13.61 8.05 -7.40
C ASN A 7 13.51 7.83 -8.94
N ALA A 8 14.22 8.62 -9.75
CA ALA A 8 14.23 8.48 -11.22
C ALA A 8 14.72 7.10 -11.68
N ASP A 9 15.56 6.44 -10.91
CA ASP A 9 16.02 5.07 -11.12
C ASP A 9 14.88 4.06 -10.99
N LEU A 10 14.07 4.16 -9.94
CA LEU A 10 12.89 3.30 -9.74
C LEU A 10 11.79 3.60 -10.78
N ARG A 11 11.57 4.89 -11.08
CA ARG A 11 10.58 5.30 -12.10
C ARG A 11 10.83 4.62 -13.44
N ARG A 12 12.08 4.49 -13.87
CA ARG A 12 12.45 3.83 -15.13
C ARG A 12 12.17 2.33 -15.16
N LEU A 13 12.09 1.70 -13.99
CA LEU A 13 11.76 0.28 -13.85
C LEU A 13 10.25 0.01 -13.80
N ILE A 14 9.42 1.04 -13.73
CA ILE A 14 7.96 0.91 -13.72
C ILE A 14 7.44 1.09 -15.14
N ARG A 15 6.86 0.03 -15.70
CA ARG A 15 6.31 0.03 -17.05
C ARG A 15 4.93 0.68 -17.08
N THR A 16 4.67 1.51 -18.09
CA THR A 16 3.33 2.02 -18.36
C THR A 16 2.69 1.20 -19.48
N ILE A 17 1.50 0.67 -19.22
CA ILE A 17 0.67 -0.03 -20.21
C ILE A 17 -0.52 0.87 -20.51
N PRO A 18 -0.59 1.46 -21.73
CA PRO A 18 -1.70 2.34 -22.08
C PRO A 18 -3.00 1.56 -22.29
N ASP A 19 -4.11 2.23 -22.09
CA ASP A 19 -5.46 1.74 -22.36
C ASP A 19 -5.83 0.44 -21.62
N HIS A 20 -5.32 0.25 -20.41
CA HIS A 20 -5.62 -0.92 -19.58
C HIS A 20 -6.16 -0.49 -18.19
N PRO A 21 -7.29 -1.07 -17.71
CA PRO A 21 -8.18 -2.05 -18.33
C PRO A 21 -9.15 -1.45 -19.36
N LYS A 22 -9.17 -0.13 -19.54
CA LYS A 22 -10.05 0.62 -20.44
C LYS A 22 -9.26 1.68 -21.19
N PRO A 23 -9.74 2.12 -22.39
CA PRO A 23 -9.17 3.26 -23.09
C PRO A 23 -9.04 4.50 -22.19
N GLY A 24 -7.89 5.17 -22.25
CA GLY A 24 -7.56 6.34 -21.45
C GLY A 24 -6.84 6.05 -20.13
N ILE A 25 -6.91 4.83 -19.60
CA ILE A 25 -6.25 4.45 -18.34
C ILE A 25 -4.78 4.09 -18.60
N GLN A 26 -3.87 4.67 -17.82
CA GLN A 26 -2.44 4.38 -17.86
C GLN A 26 -2.09 3.43 -16.71
N PHE A 27 -2.07 2.13 -16.97
CA PHE A 27 -1.74 1.15 -15.94
C PHE A 27 -0.24 1.18 -15.61
N ARG A 28 0.10 1.45 -14.37
CA ARG A 28 1.48 1.46 -13.87
C ARG A 28 1.84 0.06 -13.36
N ASP A 29 2.65 -0.64 -14.12
CA ASP A 29 3.01 -2.04 -13.86
C ASP A 29 4.37 -2.11 -13.17
N ILE A 30 4.36 -2.57 -11.90
CA ILE A 30 5.58 -2.75 -11.11
C ILE A 30 6.30 -4.08 -11.40
N THR A 31 5.76 -4.97 -12.22
CA THR A 31 6.36 -6.29 -12.43
C THR A 31 7.78 -6.20 -12.96
N THR A 32 8.09 -5.21 -13.80
CA THR A 32 9.44 -4.95 -14.29
C THR A 32 10.40 -4.48 -13.19
N LEU A 33 9.92 -3.70 -12.22
CA LEU A 33 10.68 -3.34 -11.03
C LEU A 33 10.93 -4.57 -10.14
N LEU A 34 9.94 -5.45 -9.97
CA LEU A 34 10.06 -6.66 -9.16
C LEU A 34 11.00 -7.69 -9.77
N LEU A 35 11.13 -7.72 -11.11
CA LEU A 35 12.07 -8.60 -11.83
C LEU A 35 13.53 -8.11 -11.74
N ASP A 36 13.76 -6.84 -11.43
CA ASP A 36 15.10 -6.29 -11.25
C ASP A 36 15.52 -6.40 -9.78
N PRO A 37 16.56 -7.22 -9.47
CA PRO A 37 16.94 -7.45 -8.07
C PRO A 37 17.45 -6.19 -7.37
N VAL A 38 18.08 -5.27 -8.11
CA VAL A 38 18.57 -4.00 -7.56
C VAL A 38 17.38 -3.05 -7.33
N GLY A 39 16.46 -2.98 -8.29
CA GLY A 39 15.24 -2.17 -8.18
C GLY A 39 14.36 -2.59 -7.01
N LEU A 40 14.12 -3.91 -6.85
CA LEU A 40 13.36 -4.44 -5.71
C LEU A 40 14.03 -4.13 -4.37
N ALA A 41 15.33 -4.33 -4.25
CA ALA A 41 16.09 -4.02 -3.04
C ALA A 41 16.02 -2.52 -2.73
N THR A 42 16.30 -1.66 -3.72
CA THR A 42 16.28 -0.20 -3.56
C THR A 42 14.89 0.32 -3.17
N ALA A 43 13.82 -0.21 -3.79
CA ALA A 43 12.46 0.16 -3.42
C ALA A 43 12.17 -0.21 -1.95
N THR A 44 12.53 -1.43 -1.55
CA THR A 44 12.34 -1.90 -0.16
C THR A 44 13.15 -1.05 0.83
N GLU A 45 14.40 -0.75 0.54
CA GLU A 45 15.26 0.08 1.40
C GLU A 45 14.71 1.51 1.56
N ARG A 46 14.25 2.12 0.48
CA ARG A 46 13.67 3.47 0.53
C ARG A 46 12.32 3.50 1.24
N MET A 47 11.47 2.48 1.04
CA MET A 47 10.25 2.33 1.84
C MET A 47 10.59 2.19 3.33
N LEU A 48 11.58 1.37 3.68
CA LEU A 48 12.03 1.20 5.06
C LEU A 48 12.56 2.51 5.65
N ALA A 49 13.33 3.28 4.90
CA ALA A 49 13.90 4.56 5.34
C ALA A 49 12.84 5.63 5.64
N SER A 50 11.63 5.51 5.10
CA SER A 50 10.52 6.42 5.37
C SER A 50 9.68 6.05 6.60
N VAL A 51 9.97 4.90 7.25
CA VAL A 51 9.21 4.45 8.41
C VAL A 51 9.70 5.16 9.67
N GLU A 52 8.76 5.75 10.40
CA GLU A 52 9.04 6.47 11.64
C GLU A 52 8.58 5.67 12.87
N GLY A 53 9.45 5.59 13.86
CA GLY A 53 9.16 4.95 15.12
C GLY A 53 8.98 3.43 15.05
N PRO A 54 8.56 2.81 16.15
CA PRO A 54 8.44 1.36 16.22
C PRO A 54 7.15 0.84 15.57
N VAL A 55 7.27 -0.29 14.86
CA VAL A 55 6.19 -1.01 14.17
C VAL A 55 6.08 -2.42 14.76
N ASP A 56 4.88 -2.88 15.10
CA ASP A 56 4.63 -4.23 15.59
C ASP A 56 4.21 -5.17 14.44
N LEU A 57 3.47 -4.64 13.46
CA LEU A 57 2.98 -5.39 12.30
C LEU A 57 3.09 -4.56 11.02
N VAL A 58 3.43 -5.20 9.92
CA VAL A 58 3.31 -4.63 8.57
C VAL A 58 2.11 -5.27 7.87
N ALA A 59 1.11 -4.48 7.57
CA ALA A 59 -0.11 -4.93 6.91
C ALA A 59 0.00 -4.71 5.40
N GLY A 60 0.08 -5.82 4.65
CA GLY A 60 0.07 -5.78 3.19
C GLY A 60 -1.34 -5.96 2.63
N ILE A 61 -1.71 -5.17 1.61
CA ILE A 61 -2.97 -5.33 0.89
C ILE A 61 -2.81 -6.34 -0.26
N GLU A 62 -3.75 -7.26 -0.39
CA GLU A 62 -3.79 -8.21 -1.52
C GLU A 62 -3.95 -7.49 -2.85
N ALA A 63 -3.14 -7.79 -3.85
CA ALA A 63 -2.12 -8.83 -3.87
C ALA A 63 -0.68 -8.26 -3.81
N ARG A 64 -0.44 -7.07 -4.38
CA ARG A 64 0.92 -6.55 -4.59
C ARG A 64 1.56 -5.97 -3.32
N GLY A 65 0.76 -5.52 -2.36
CA GLY A 65 1.24 -5.17 -1.03
C GLY A 65 1.94 -6.34 -0.31
N PHE A 66 1.56 -7.58 -0.63
CA PHE A 66 2.20 -8.78 -0.06
C PHE A 66 3.65 -8.98 -0.50
N VAL A 67 4.07 -8.34 -1.58
CA VAL A 67 5.46 -8.44 -2.06
C VAL A 67 6.41 -7.66 -1.14
N PHE A 68 5.98 -6.49 -0.68
CA PHE A 68 6.81 -5.61 0.14
C PHE A 68 6.67 -5.85 1.64
N ALA A 69 5.47 -6.23 2.10
CA ALA A 69 5.19 -6.37 3.53
C ALA A 69 6.14 -7.33 4.27
N PRO A 70 6.47 -8.54 3.79
CA PRO A 70 7.40 -9.43 4.46
C PRO A 70 8.83 -8.88 4.55
N ALA A 71 9.31 -8.23 3.49
CA ALA A 71 10.66 -7.66 3.48
C ALA A 71 10.79 -6.53 4.51
N LEU A 72 9.81 -5.63 4.56
CA LEU A 72 9.76 -4.55 5.55
C LEU A 72 9.60 -5.11 6.97
N ALA A 73 8.73 -6.09 7.17
CA ALA A 73 8.50 -6.70 8.49
C ALA A 73 9.78 -7.34 9.04
N LEU A 74 10.52 -8.11 8.23
CA LEU A 74 11.79 -8.71 8.62
C LEU A 74 12.83 -7.64 9.02
N ALA A 75 12.94 -6.56 8.24
CA ALA A 75 13.88 -5.48 8.53
C ALA A 75 13.50 -4.69 9.80
N LEU A 76 12.20 -4.56 10.10
CA LEU A 76 11.68 -3.86 11.27
C LEU A 76 11.59 -4.76 12.52
N GLY A 77 11.82 -6.06 12.41
CA GLY A 77 11.57 -7.02 13.49
C GLY A 77 10.08 -7.14 13.85
N ALA A 78 9.20 -6.92 12.87
CA ALA A 78 7.74 -6.91 13.00
C ALA A 78 7.11 -8.18 12.41
N GLY A 79 5.83 -8.42 12.75
CA GLY A 79 5.04 -9.46 12.10
C GLY A 79 4.41 -8.98 10.80
N VAL A 80 3.84 -9.91 10.00
CA VAL A 80 3.09 -9.59 8.77
C VAL A 80 1.61 -9.84 9.01
N LEU A 81 0.76 -8.87 8.65
CA LEU A 81 -0.68 -8.97 8.64
C LEU A 81 -1.18 -8.95 7.19
N LEU A 82 -1.99 -9.93 6.82
CA LEU A 82 -2.54 -10.04 5.47
C LEU A 82 -3.94 -9.44 5.40
N ILE A 83 -4.10 -8.38 4.62
CA ILE A 83 -5.42 -7.83 4.27
C ILE A 83 -5.83 -8.46 2.95
N ARG A 84 -6.88 -9.28 2.97
CA ARG A 84 -7.29 -10.06 1.82
C ARG A 84 -8.66 -9.64 1.30
N LYS A 85 -8.94 -9.96 0.07
CA LYS A 85 -10.30 -9.91 -0.47
C LYS A 85 -11.21 -10.85 0.30
N ASP A 86 -12.47 -10.48 0.47
CA ASP A 86 -13.45 -11.27 1.21
C ASP A 86 -13.55 -12.71 0.67
N GLY A 87 -13.78 -13.65 1.57
CA GLY A 87 -13.83 -15.08 1.24
C GLY A 87 -12.49 -15.75 0.95
N LYS A 88 -11.34 -15.04 1.06
CA LYS A 88 -10.00 -15.62 0.84
C LYS A 88 -9.32 -16.10 2.13
N LEU A 89 -9.85 -15.73 3.29
CA LEU A 89 -9.35 -16.17 4.60
C LEU A 89 -10.27 -17.24 5.17
N PRO A 90 -9.73 -18.39 5.65
CA PRO A 90 -10.51 -19.36 6.39
C PRO A 90 -10.77 -18.89 7.82
N GLY A 91 -11.86 -19.35 8.44
CA GLY A 91 -12.17 -19.04 9.84
C GLY A 91 -12.91 -17.72 10.05
N ALA A 92 -12.85 -17.23 11.28
CA ALA A 92 -13.55 -16.00 11.66
C ALA A 92 -12.80 -14.76 11.19
N THR A 93 -13.50 -13.88 10.46
CA THR A 93 -12.95 -12.64 9.90
C THR A 93 -13.81 -11.45 10.28
N ILE A 94 -13.20 -10.27 10.26
CA ILE A 94 -13.89 -8.99 10.18
C ILE A 94 -13.62 -8.38 8.82
N ALA A 95 -14.58 -7.66 8.28
CA ALA A 95 -14.50 -7.11 6.94
C ALA A 95 -14.90 -5.65 6.88
N GLU A 96 -14.50 -4.97 5.81
CA GLU A 96 -14.82 -3.59 5.49
C GLU A 96 -15.12 -3.46 4.00
N ASP A 97 -16.24 -2.80 3.69
CA ASP A 97 -16.64 -2.50 2.32
C ASP A 97 -15.99 -1.22 1.82
N TYR A 98 -15.72 -1.16 0.52
CA TYR A 98 -15.26 0.07 -0.14
C TYR A 98 -15.82 0.18 -1.55
N GLU A 99 -16.06 1.43 -1.94
CA GLU A 99 -16.57 1.73 -3.26
C GLU A 99 -15.45 1.66 -4.31
N LEU A 100 -15.76 1.05 -5.44
CA LEU A 100 -15.01 1.10 -6.68
C LEU A 100 -15.73 2.05 -7.65
N GLU A 101 -15.10 2.43 -8.75
CA GLU A 101 -15.78 3.17 -9.83
C GLU A 101 -17.06 2.45 -10.30
N TYR A 102 -17.09 1.12 -10.22
CA TYR A 102 -18.22 0.28 -10.60
C TYR A 102 -18.43 -0.82 -9.57
N GLY A 103 -19.24 -0.52 -8.54
CA GLY A 103 -19.64 -1.48 -7.51
C GLY A 103 -18.95 -1.30 -6.17
N VAL A 104 -19.12 -2.31 -5.31
CA VAL A 104 -18.53 -2.38 -3.97
C VAL A 104 -17.65 -3.61 -3.93
N ASP A 105 -16.47 -3.47 -3.41
CA ASP A 105 -15.58 -4.60 -3.08
C ASP A 105 -15.38 -4.66 -1.56
N ARG A 106 -14.85 -5.75 -1.05
CA ARG A 106 -14.72 -6.01 0.38
C ARG A 106 -13.36 -6.62 0.69
N ILE A 107 -12.73 -6.10 1.75
CA ILE A 107 -11.50 -6.63 2.30
C ILE A 107 -11.72 -7.15 3.71
N ALA A 108 -10.95 -8.13 4.12
CA ALA A 108 -11.07 -8.82 5.39
C ALA A 108 -9.72 -9.12 6.03
N ILE A 109 -9.73 -9.24 7.36
CA ILE A 109 -8.64 -9.79 8.19
C ILE A 109 -9.22 -10.78 9.19
N HIS A 110 -8.40 -11.65 9.77
CA HIS A 110 -8.84 -12.50 10.88
C HIS A 110 -9.21 -11.66 12.11
N VAL A 111 -10.16 -12.12 12.92
CA VAL A 111 -10.60 -11.42 14.14
C VAL A 111 -9.50 -11.25 15.18
N ASP A 112 -8.49 -12.12 15.13
CA ASP A 112 -7.31 -12.14 16.01
C ASP A 112 -6.03 -11.65 15.32
N ALA A 113 -6.18 -10.92 14.20
CA ALA A 113 -5.05 -10.48 13.37
C ALA A 113 -4.05 -9.56 14.10
N CYS A 114 -4.49 -8.82 15.11
CA CYS A 114 -3.61 -7.96 15.90
C CYS A 114 -4.10 -7.79 17.33
N ALA A 115 -3.15 -7.57 18.24
CA ALA A 115 -3.47 -7.18 19.61
C ALA A 115 -4.00 -5.72 19.64
N PRO A 116 -4.89 -5.39 20.61
CA PRO A 116 -5.32 -4.01 20.80
C PRO A 116 -4.14 -3.05 21.00
N GLY A 117 -4.14 -1.95 20.28
CA GLY A 117 -3.08 -0.94 20.33
C GLY A 117 -1.82 -1.28 19.53
N ALA A 118 -1.76 -2.41 18.83
CA ALA A 118 -0.64 -2.77 17.96
C ALA A 118 -0.39 -1.68 16.90
N ARG A 119 0.87 -1.28 16.73
CA ARG A 119 1.31 -0.27 15.78
C ARG A 119 1.47 -0.91 14.42
N VAL A 120 0.65 -0.52 13.47
CA VAL A 120 0.59 -1.15 12.16
C VAL A 120 1.01 -0.16 11.08
N LEU A 121 2.00 -0.55 10.27
CA LEU A 121 2.36 0.09 9.01
C LEU A 121 1.52 -0.54 7.90
N LEU A 122 0.76 0.27 7.15
CA LEU A 122 0.03 -0.18 5.96
C LEU A 122 0.95 -0.10 4.73
N VAL A 123 0.91 -1.12 3.87
CA VAL A 123 1.76 -1.18 2.67
C VAL A 123 0.98 -1.69 1.46
N ASP A 124 1.14 -0.99 0.34
CA ASP A 124 0.70 -1.47 -0.98
C ASP A 124 1.65 -1.00 -2.07
N ASP A 125 1.45 -1.44 -3.29
CA ASP A 125 2.26 -1.00 -4.43
C ASP A 125 1.87 0.37 -4.96
N LEU A 126 0.58 0.71 -4.94
CA LEU A 126 0.05 1.92 -5.55
C LEU A 126 -1.11 2.51 -4.75
N ILE A 127 -1.13 3.84 -4.66
CA ILE A 127 -2.30 4.59 -4.20
C ILE A 127 -2.87 5.43 -5.36
N ALA A 128 -4.15 5.18 -5.69
CA ALA A 128 -4.91 5.91 -6.70
C ALA A 128 -5.95 6.82 -6.01
N THR A 129 -7.22 6.45 -6.02
CA THR A 129 -8.29 7.18 -5.30
C THR A 129 -8.24 7.00 -3.79
N GLY A 130 -7.49 6.02 -3.30
CA GLY A 130 -7.36 5.69 -1.89
C GLY A 130 -8.50 4.85 -1.31
N GLY A 131 -9.47 4.43 -2.09
CA GLY A 131 -10.62 3.67 -1.59
C GLY A 131 -10.22 2.43 -0.80
N THR A 132 -9.40 1.56 -1.39
CA THR A 132 -8.89 0.34 -0.75
C THR A 132 -8.02 0.63 0.48
N ALA A 133 -7.10 1.60 0.37
CA ALA A 133 -6.20 1.94 1.47
C ALA A 133 -6.95 2.53 2.67
N ARG A 134 -7.94 3.39 2.43
CA ARG A 134 -8.81 3.94 3.48
C ARG A 134 -9.67 2.86 4.14
N ALA A 135 -10.21 1.93 3.35
CA ALA A 135 -10.92 0.77 3.91
C ALA A 135 -10.00 -0.10 4.77
N ALA A 136 -8.76 -0.32 4.34
CA ALA A 136 -7.76 -1.04 5.11
C ALA A 136 -7.46 -0.35 6.45
N VAL A 137 -7.31 0.98 6.46
CA VAL A 137 -7.11 1.75 7.70
C VAL A 137 -8.32 1.61 8.64
N ARG A 138 -9.56 1.75 8.11
CA ARG A 138 -10.77 1.56 8.93
C ARG A 138 -10.86 0.14 9.50
N LEU A 139 -10.58 -0.86 8.68
CA LEU A 139 -10.59 -2.27 9.08
C LEU A 139 -9.59 -2.56 10.20
N LEU A 140 -8.35 -2.09 10.07
CA LEU A 140 -7.30 -2.23 11.07
C LEU A 140 -7.67 -1.50 12.37
N ARG A 141 -8.20 -0.27 12.28
CA ARG A 141 -8.68 0.48 13.45
C ARG A 141 -9.86 -0.22 14.14
N LYS A 142 -10.76 -0.83 13.38
CA LYS A 142 -11.88 -1.66 13.89
C LYS A 142 -11.37 -2.90 14.65
N ALA A 143 -10.23 -3.46 14.25
CA ALA A 143 -9.54 -4.53 14.97
C ALA A 143 -8.78 -4.05 16.22
N GLY A 144 -8.75 -2.74 16.48
CA GLY A 144 -8.06 -2.14 17.62
C GLY A 144 -6.61 -1.72 17.34
N ALA A 145 -6.15 -1.77 16.11
CA ALA A 145 -4.80 -1.34 15.73
C ALA A 145 -4.64 0.19 15.72
N ARG A 146 -3.39 0.65 15.93
CA ARG A 146 -2.97 2.03 15.70
C ARG A 146 -2.28 2.12 14.35
N VAL A 147 -2.93 2.73 13.38
CA VAL A 147 -2.39 2.96 12.04
C VAL A 147 -2.12 4.46 11.90
N THR A 148 -0.86 4.81 11.75
CA THR A 148 -0.41 6.21 11.61
C THR A 148 0.41 6.44 10.36
N GLN A 149 0.83 5.37 9.68
CA GLN A 149 1.70 5.43 8.50
C GLN A 149 1.22 4.46 7.42
N ALA A 150 1.37 4.87 6.17
CA ALA A 150 1.12 4.05 4.99
C ALA A 150 2.19 4.31 3.92
N ASN A 151 2.77 3.24 3.39
CA ASN A 151 3.84 3.30 2.40
C ASN A 151 3.41 2.66 1.09
N PHE A 152 3.73 3.35 0.00
CA PHE A 152 3.43 2.93 -1.37
C PHE A 152 4.67 3.06 -2.25
N VAL A 153 4.76 2.27 -3.31
CA VAL A 153 5.78 2.48 -4.35
C VAL A 153 5.34 3.62 -5.26
N ILE A 154 4.05 3.67 -5.61
CA ILE A 154 3.49 4.63 -6.58
C ILE A 154 2.36 5.45 -5.92
N ASP A 155 2.41 6.77 -6.13
CA ASP A 155 1.28 7.68 -5.95
C ASP A 155 0.78 8.18 -7.31
N LEU A 156 -0.54 8.30 -7.45
CA LEU A 156 -1.22 9.01 -8.54
C LEU A 156 -1.89 10.28 -7.96
N PRO A 157 -1.14 11.38 -7.81
CA PRO A 157 -1.59 12.53 -7.02
C PRO A 157 -2.89 13.16 -7.52
N GLU A 158 -3.13 13.16 -8.84
CA GLU A 158 -4.34 13.72 -9.44
C GLU A 158 -5.63 13.01 -8.97
N LEU A 159 -5.52 11.75 -8.49
CA LEU A 159 -6.64 10.99 -7.96
C LEU A 159 -6.91 11.21 -6.46
N GLY A 160 -6.01 11.93 -5.76
CA GLY A 160 -6.23 12.44 -4.41
C GLY A 160 -6.20 11.42 -3.27
N GLY A 161 -5.86 10.14 -3.53
CA GLY A 161 -5.91 9.10 -2.50
C GLY A 161 -4.95 9.33 -1.35
N ALA A 162 -3.73 9.78 -1.64
CA ALA A 162 -2.74 10.09 -0.61
C ALA A 162 -3.23 11.24 0.30
N ASP A 163 -3.82 12.28 -0.28
CA ASP A 163 -4.35 13.42 0.48
C ASP A 163 -5.56 13.01 1.32
N ALA A 164 -6.40 12.12 0.81
CA ALA A 164 -7.51 11.56 1.58
C ALA A 164 -7.03 10.78 2.82
N LEU A 165 -5.95 9.99 2.71
CA LEU A 165 -5.34 9.33 3.87
C LEU A 165 -4.70 10.32 4.84
N ARG A 166 -4.00 11.34 4.33
CA ARG A 166 -3.41 12.41 5.17
C ARG A 166 -4.46 13.15 5.97
N ALA A 167 -5.63 13.41 5.38
CA ALA A 167 -6.78 14.02 6.06
C ALA A 167 -7.34 13.14 7.20
N GLU A 168 -7.14 11.80 7.13
CA GLU A 168 -7.48 10.85 8.19
C GLU A 168 -6.38 10.67 9.26
N GLY A 169 -5.33 11.50 9.20
CA GLY A 169 -4.22 11.48 10.17
C GLY A 169 -3.17 10.41 9.88
N ILE A 170 -3.06 9.94 8.64
CA ILE A 170 -2.04 8.97 8.22
C ILE A 170 -0.87 9.71 7.55
N THR A 171 0.35 9.47 8.02
CA THR A 171 1.55 9.87 7.28
C THR A 171 1.69 8.97 6.05
N VAL A 172 1.66 9.56 4.86
CA VAL A 172 1.74 8.81 3.60
C VAL A 172 3.08 9.07 2.95
N SER A 173 3.81 7.99 2.67
CA SER A 173 5.04 7.99 1.88
C SER A 173 4.81 7.22 0.58
N ALA A 174 5.29 7.78 -0.53
CA ALA A 174 5.34 7.09 -1.82
C ALA A 174 6.69 7.39 -2.49
N LEU A 175 7.24 6.37 -3.17
CA LEU A 175 8.57 6.52 -3.77
C LEU A 175 8.53 7.29 -5.08
N VAL A 176 7.52 7.05 -5.90
CA VAL A 176 7.39 7.64 -7.23
C VAL A 176 5.98 8.16 -7.43
N ALA A 177 5.87 9.39 -7.91
CA ALA A 177 4.59 9.94 -8.34
C ALA A 177 4.49 9.90 -9.87
N PHE A 178 3.34 9.54 -10.42
CA PHE A 178 3.05 9.64 -11.85
C PHE A 178 1.87 10.57 -12.09
N ASP A 179 2.00 11.45 -13.07
CA ASP A 179 0.92 12.27 -13.57
C ASP A 179 0.02 11.44 -14.51
N GLY A 180 -1.26 11.79 -14.57
CA GLY A 180 -2.27 11.09 -15.37
C GLY A 180 -2.76 9.77 -14.71
N HIS A 181 -3.87 9.30 -15.21
CA HIS A 181 -4.57 8.08 -14.77
C HIS A 181 -5.05 7.24 -15.94
#